data_e4c2b69cc8ad4032ddc8fd93b95aba57
#
_entry.id   e4c2b69cc8ad4032ddc8fd93b95aba57
#
_cell.length_a   1.000
_cell.length_b   1.000
_cell.length_c   1.000
_cell.angle_alpha   90.00
_cell.angle_beta   90.00
_cell.angle_gamma   90.00
#
_symmetry.space_group_name_H-M   'P 1'
#
loop_
_entity.id
_entity.type
_entity.pdbx_description
1 polymer ?
#
loop_
_entity_poly.entity_id
_entity_poly.type
_entity_poly.pdbx_seq_one_letter_code
_entity_poly.pdbx_strand_id
1 'polypeptide(L)'
;MLELGFVRGNLELVEEKLRARGADPAALLGDFRALDESRRVAITNAEQGKAQLNRLSQQIGELKKSGQDAGALMEQVLQIKKTLEAAKDAPEVYNEKMRALLSSVPNLTRDEVPMGKSEADNLVVKTHLAEMAGRSWDFAPRPHWELGEALGILDLERAAKLSGARFAVYMGSGARLERALVSFMLDLHTARHGYTEVLPPFMVNSKSLFGTGQLPKFAEDLFRCSDTDADAAARGEFKDNDHWLIPTAEVPVTNLYRDEILDEARLPIRLTAYTPCFRAEAGAAGKDTRGIIRQHQFQKVELVKFTRPEESDEEHERLTRDAEEVLEALGLPYRRVLLCTGDTGFSAAKTFDLEVWLPGQQLYREISSCSNFEAFQARRANIRYRPGAELGASSQKTKPEFVHTVNGSGLAVGRTWLAILENYQQADGSVVVPDALRPYMGGLERIVPPNGLSRRSAE
;
A
#
# COMPACT_ATOMS: atom_id res chain seq x y z
N MET A 1 0.57 2.84 11.44
CA MET A 1 -0.04 2.92 12.79
C MET A 1 0.30 4.27 13.40
N LEU A 2 -0.68 4.92 14.04
CA LEU A 2 -0.43 6.19 14.74
C LEU A 2 0.52 5.97 15.92
N GLU A 3 1.24 7.02 16.30
CA GLU A 3 2.16 6.99 17.44
C GLU A 3 1.36 7.18 18.74
N LEU A 4 1.57 6.29 19.73
CA LEU A 4 0.81 6.27 20.98
C LEU A 4 0.91 7.58 21.77
N GLY A 5 2.13 8.17 21.85
CA GLY A 5 2.35 9.42 22.58
C GLY A 5 1.62 10.58 21.91
N PHE A 6 1.62 10.62 20.58
CA PHE A 6 0.89 11.61 19.80
C PHE A 6 -0.63 11.51 20.04
N VAL A 7 -1.20 10.29 19.94
CA VAL A 7 -2.65 10.08 20.18
C VAL A 7 -3.05 10.48 21.57
N ARG A 8 -2.24 10.12 22.60
CA ARG A 8 -2.47 10.51 23.99
C ARG A 8 -2.50 12.02 24.20
N GLY A 9 -1.54 12.73 23.61
CA GLY A 9 -1.41 14.19 23.74
C GLY A 9 -2.40 15.00 22.91
N ASN A 10 -2.97 14.41 21.86
CA ASN A 10 -3.77 15.12 20.85
C ASN A 10 -5.08 14.39 20.50
N LEU A 11 -5.73 13.77 21.49
CA LEU A 11 -6.88 12.89 21.22
C LEU A 11 -8.02 13.60 20.49
N GLU A 12 -8.33 14.84 20.86
CA GLU A 12 -9.37 15.65 20.22
C GLU A 12 -9.08 15.92 18.74
N LEU A 13 -7.83 16.27 18.41
CA LEU A 13 -7.38 16.45 17.04
C LEU A 13 -7.48 15.14 16.24
N VAL A 14 -7.08 14.02 16.86
CA VAL A 14 -7.18 12.70 16.21
C VAL A 14 -8.65 12.37 15.92
N GLU A 15 -9.54 12.58 16.87
CA GLU A 15 -10.98 12.37 16.67
C GLU A 15 -11.56 13.27 15.58
N GLU A 16 -11.16 14.55 15.52
CA GLU A 16 -11.57 15.49 14.46
C GLU A 16 -11.15 14.98 13.08
N LYS A 17 -9.87 14.62 12.93
CA LYS A 17 -9.32 14.08 11.67
C LYS A 17 -10.00 12.76 11.27
N LEU A 18 -10.36 11.90 12.20
CA LEU A 18 -11.10 10.66 11.94
C LEU A 18 -12.51 10.96 11.42
N ARG A 19 -13.21 11.94 12.02
CA ARG A 19 -14.53 12.39 11.51
C ARG A 19 -14.42 12.94 10.10
N ALA A 20 -13.38 13.72 9.81
CA ALA A 20 -13.11 14.23 8.47
C ALA A 20 -12.94 13.12 7.42
N ARG A 21 -12.43 11.94 7.83
CA ARG A 21 -12.35 10.73 7.00
C ARG A 21 -13.62 9.89 6.96
N GLY A 22 -14.72 10.36 7.55
CA GLY A 22 -15.97 9.60 7.64
C GLY A 22 -15.94 8.43 8.63
N ALA A 23 -14.91 8.35 9.49
CA ALA A 23 -14.82 7.31 10.52
C ALA A 23 -15.53 7.74 11.81
N ASP A 24 -15.99 6.77 12.58
CA ASP A 24 -16.54 7.01 13.93
C ASP A 24 -15.42 6.91 14.99
N PRO A 25 -15.00 8.04 15.60
CA PRO A 25 -13.95 8.01 16.61
C PRO A 25 -14.32 7.21 17.85
N ALA A 26 -15.62 7.17 18.23
CA ALA A 26 -16.06 6.42 19.40
C ALA A 26 -15.90 4.92 19.19
N ALA A 27 -16.20 4.41 18.00
CA ALA A 27 -15.99 3.02 17.64
C ALA A 27 -14.49 2.63 17.58
N LEU A 28 -13.62 3.55 17.14
CA LEU A 28 -12.19 3.28 16.98
C LEU A 28 -11.35 3.54 18.22
N LEU A 29 -11.70 4.55 19.03
CA LEU A 29 -10.89 5.06 20.14
C LEU A 29 -11.64 5.09 21.49
N GLY A 30 -12.90 4.62 21.55
CA GLY A 30 -13.71 4.70 22.79
C GLY A 30 -13.02 4.11 24.01
N ASP A 31 -12.31 3.02 23.83
CA ASP A 31 -11.56 2.35 24.91
C ASP A 31 -10.13 2.88 25.12
N PHE A 32 -9.67 3.81 24.31
CA PHE A 32 -8.26 4.25 24.32
C PHE A 32 -7.81 4.76 25.68
N ARG A 33 -8.59 5.68 26.31
CA ARG A 33 -8.21 6.30 27.60
C ARG A 33 -8.12 5.27 28.71
N ALA A 34 -9.13 4.41 28.85
CA ALA A 34 -9.17 3.38 29.87
C ALA A 34 -8.05 2.35 29.70
N LEU A 35 -7.77 1.97 28.45
CA LEU A 35 -6.70 1.05 28.10
C LEU A 35 -5.32 1.66 28.34
N ASP A 36 -5.11 2.94 27.99
CA ASP A 36 -3.84 3.63 28.25
C ASP A 36 -3.56 3.81 29.74
N GLU A 37 -4.59 4.13 30.53
CA GLU A 37 -4.47 4.21 31.99
C GLU A 37 -4.09 2.85 32.58
N SER A 38 -4.82 1.80 32.25
CA SER A 38 -4.55 0.43 32.70
C SER A 38 -3.13 -0.01 32.33
N ARG A 39 -2.69 0.27 31.12
CA ARG A 39 -1.34 0.01 30.63
C ARG A 39 -0.28 0.73 31.46
N ARG A 40 -0.47 2.03 31.71
CA ARG A 40 0.47 2.84 32.50
C ARG A 40 0.56 2.36 33.94
N VAL A 41 -0.56 2.03 34.55
CA VAL A 41 -0.61 1.45 35.90
C VAL A 41 0.16 0.14 35.95
N ALA A 42 -0.08 -0.77 34.99
CA ALA A 42 0.62 -2.06 34.93
C ALA A 42 2.14 -1.90 34.80
N ILE A 43 2.61 -0.99 33.92
CA ILE A 43 4.04 -0.70 33.75
C ILE A 43 4.63 -0.10 35.02
N THR A 44 3.98 0.93 35.61
CA THR A 44 4.45 1.59 36.83
C THR A 44 4.57 0.61 37.99
N ASN A 45 3.57 -0.23 38.18
CA ASN A 45 3.57 -1.26 39.26
C ASN A 45 4.73 -2.27 39.08
N ALA A 46 4.97 -2.71 37.82
CA ALA A 46 6.07 -3.61 37.51
C ALA A 46 7.45 -2.95 37.77
N GLU A 47 7.63 -1.70 37.38
CA GLU A 47 8.87 -0.95 37.61
C GLU A 47 9.11 -0.66 39.09
N GLN A 48 8.09 -0.19 39.83
CA GLN A 48 8.19 0.07 41.24
C GLN A 48 8.49 -1.21 42.05
N GLY A 49 7.81 -2.32 41.70
CA GLY A 49 8.09 -3.61 42.33
C GLY A 49 9.53 -4.09 42.10
N LYS A 50 10.03 -3.97 40.88
CA LYS A 50 11.47 -4.27 40.55
C LYS A 50 12.43 -3.38 41.34
N ALA A 51 12.16 -2.08 41.40
CA ALA A 51 12.99 -1.13 42.14
C ALA A 51 13.01 -1.45 43.64
N GLN A 52 11.85 -1.80 44.20
CA GLN A 52 11.73 -2.20 45.62
C GLN A 52 12.48 -3.52 45.93
N LEU A 53 12.37 -4.52 45.04
CA LEU A 53 13.17 -5.75 45.15
C LEU A 53 14.66 -5.50 45.18
N ASN A 54 15.15 -4.63 44.29
CA ASN A 54 16.57 -4.29 44.23
C ASN A 54 17.04 -3.61 45.55
N ARG A 55 16.24 -2.64 46.03
CA ARG A 55 16.53 -1.96 47.32
C ARG A 55 16.58 -2.93 48.52
N LEU A 56 15.56 -3.77 48.64
CA LEU A 56 15.49 -4.76 49.72
C LEU A 56 16.62 -5.79 49.62
N SER A 57 16.96 -6.23 48.39
CA SER A 57 18.09 -7.14 48.17
C SER A 57 19.43 -6.56 48.63
N GLN A 58 19.65 -5.26 48.39
CA GLN A 58 20.82 -4.58 48.88
C GLN A 58 20.86 -4.48 50.41
N GLN A 59 19.75 -4.08 51.06
CA GLN A 59 19.63 -4.02 52.51
C GLN A 59 19.85 -5.40 53.17
N ILE A 60 19.27 -6.48 52.62
CA ILE A 60 19.53 -7.82 53.09
C ILE A 60 21.03 -8.18 53.02
N GLY A 61 21.68 -7.79 51.92
CA GLY A 61 23.14 -7.97 51.76
C GLY A 61 23.95 -7.28 52.82
N GLU A 62 23.58 -6.03 53.20
CA GLU A 62 24.25 -5.24 54.21
C GLU A 62 24.05 -5.83 55.65
N LEU A 63 22.80 -6.20 56.01
CA LEU A 63 22.48 -6.84 57.27
C LEU A 63 23.20 -8.20 57.45
N LYS A 64 23.24 -9.02 56.40
CA LYS A 64 23.98 -10.28 56.44
C LYS A 64 25.49 -10.08 56.64
N LYS A 65 26.06 -9.08 56.03
CA LYS A 65 27.48 -8.74 56.22
C LYS A 65 27.80 -8.28 57.63
N SER A 66 26.83 -7.58 58.29
CA SER A 66 26.98 -7.11 59.68
C SER A 66 26.52 -8.15 60.73
N GLY A 67 26.15 -9.36 60.33
CA GLY A 67 25.68 -10.41 61.22
C GLY A 67 24.30 -10.18 61.83
N GLN A 68 23.50 -9.25 61.27
CA GLN A 68 22.18 -8.90 61.74
C GLN A 68 21.11 -9.74 61.08
N ASP A 69 19.96 -9.93 61.76
CA ASP A 69 18.82 -10.69 61.21
C ASP A 69 18.14 -9.93 60.06
N ALA A 70 17.95 -10.63 58.95
CA ALA A 70 17.29 -10.11 57.74
C ALA A 70 15.92 -10.80 57.50
N GLY A 71 15.40 -11.59 58.42
CA GLY A 71 14.21 -12.45 58.21
C GLY A 71 12.99 -11.65 57.76
N ALA A 72 12.67 -10.54 58.40
CA ALA A 72 11.52 -9.71 58.03
C ALA A 72 11.64 -9.12 56.60
N LEU A 73 12.84 -8.71 56.16
CA LEU A 73 13.07 -8.22 54.79
C LEU A 73 13.01 -9.34 53.75
N MET A 74 13.44 -10.54 54.10
CA MET A 74 13.32 -11.72 53.23
C MET A 74 11.86 -12.11 53.00
N GLU A 75 11.02 -11.99 54.03
CA GLU A 75 9.57 -12.22 53.90
C GLU A 75 8.91 -11.17 52.98
N GLN A 76 9.25 -9.90 53.14
CA GLN A 76 8.80 -8.83 52.23
C GLN A 76 9.23 -9.09 50.77
N VAL A 77 10.46 -9.48 50.53
CA VAL A 77 10.95 -9.87 49.22
C VAL A 77 10.13 -11.02 48.64
N LEU A 78 9.80 -12.01 49.43
CA LEU A 78 8.99 -13.15 48.97
C LEU A 78 7.58 -12.72 48.57
N GLN A 79 6.96 -11.83 49.34
CA GLN A 79 5.63 -11.30 49.01
C GLN A 79 5.63 -10.46 47.74
N ILE A 80 6.62 -9.56 47.59
CA ILE A 80 6.76 -8.74 46.39
C ILE A 80 7.01 -9.63 45.17
N LYS A 81 7.85 -10.65 45.26
CA LYS A 81 8.07 -11.61 44.15
C LYS A 81 6.79 -12.33 43.75
N LYS A 82 5.96 -12.76 44.70
CA LYS A 82 4.66 -13.38 44.40
C LYS A 82 3.73 -12.40 43.63
N THR A 83 3.65 -11.15 44.07
CA THR A 83 2.82 -10.12 43.44
C THR A 83 3.33 -9.82 42.01
N LEU A 84 4.65 -9.68 41.81
CA LEU A 84 5.23 -9.43 40.51
C LEU A 84 5.06 -10.63 39.57
N GLU A 85 5.18 -11.88 40.08
CA GLU A 85 4.97 -13.06 39.25
C GLU A 85 3.51 -13.18 38.81
N ALA A 86 2.56 -12.86 39.69
CA ALA A 86 1.13 -12.84 39.35
C ALA A 86 0.75 -11.76 38.32
N ALA A 87 1.51 -10.66 38.23
CA ALA A 87 1.25 -9.53 37.36
C ALA A 87 2.28 -9.40 36.20
N LYS A 88 3.17 -10.38 36.03
CA LYS A 88 4.31 -10.26 35.13
C LYS A 88 3.93 -10.01 33.67
N ASP A 89 2.85 -10.62 33.22
CA ASP A 89 2.38 -10.56 31.83
C ASP A 89 1.44 -9.36 31.58
N ALA A 90 0.96 -8.70 32.64
CA ALA A 90 -0.01 -7.61 32.52
C ALA A 90 0.48 -6.44 31.61
N PRO A 91 1.73 -5.94 31.71
CA PRO A 91 2.22 -4.90 30.82
C PRO A 91 2.18 -5.32 29.35
N GLU A 92 2.56 -6.57 29.05
CA GLU A 92 2.57 -7.06 27.67
C GLU A 92 1.16 -7.23 27.12
N VAL A 93 0.24 -7.81 27.90
CA VAL A 93 -1.17 -7.93 27.52
C VAL A 93 -1.79 -6.57 27.18
N TYR A 94 -1.51 -5.53 27.98
CA TYR A 94 -2.01 -4.18 27.67
C TYR A 94 -1.27 -3.53 26.48
N ASN A 95 0.00 -3.81 26.27
CA ASN A 95 0.73 -3.38 25.07
C ASN A 95 0.12 -3.99 23.81
N GLU A 96 -0.18 -5.29 23.82
CA GLU A 96 -0.81 -5.99 22.69
C GLU A 96 -2.21 -5.44 22.39
N LYS A 97 -3.04 -5.24 23.43
CA LYS A 97 -4.37 -4.63 23.28
C LYS A 97 -4.28 -3.22 22.69
N MET A 98 -3.34 -2.40 23.17
CA MET A 98 -3.12 -1.06 22.64
C MET A 98 -2.63 -1.10 21.19
N ARG A 99 -1.73 -2.02 20.85
CA ARG A 99 -1.26 -2.23 19.47
C ARG A 99 -2.41 -2.67 18.57
N ALA A 100 -3.25 -3.59 19.02
CA ALA A 100 -4.43 -4.02 18.26
C ALA A 100 -5.39 -2.85 18.01
N LEU A 101 -5.71 -2.05 19.03
CA LEU A 101 -6.55 -0.86 18.90
C LEU A 101 -5.95 0.12 17.88
N LEU A 102 -4.71 0.54 18.07
CA LEU A 102 -4.07 1.51 17.18
C LEU A 102 -3.85 0.98 15.75
N SER A 103 -3.79 -0.34 15.55
CA SER A 103 -3.67 -0.93 14.21
C SER A 103 -4.96 -0.87 13.40
N SER A 104 -6.12 -0.70 14.04
CA SER A 104 -7.41 -0.52 13.39
C SER A 104 -7.72 0.95 13.04
N VAL A 105 -6.94 1.89 13.57
CA VAL A 105 -7.12 3.33 13.33
C VAL A 105 -6.41 3.73 12.03
N PRO A 106 -7.11 4.41 11.08
CA PRO A 106 -6.47 4.89 9.87
C PRO A 106 -5.42 5.98 10.15
N ASN A 107 -4.57 6.25 9.16
CA ASN A 107 -3.66 7.38 9.22
C ASN A 107 -4.44 8.70 9.20
N LEU A 108 -3.83 9.77 9.68
CA LEU A 108 -4.43 11.11 9.65
C LEU A 108 -4.09 11.79 8.34
N THR A 109 -5.07 12.43 7.71
CA THR A 109 -4.84 13.23 6.51
C THR A 109 -4.16 14.55 6.86
N ARG A 110 -3.30 15.04 5.98
CA ARG A 110 -2.68 16.35 6.08
C ARG A 110 -3.70 17.47 5.94
N ASP A 111 -3.33 18.69 6.38
CA ASP A 111 -4.24 19.84 6.38
C ASP A 111 -4.55 20.34 4.96
N GLU A 112 -3.62 20.15 4.01
CA GLU A 112 -3.85 20.50 2.60
C GLU A 112 -4.78 19.54 1.83
N VAL A 113 -5.12 18.38 2.42
CA VAL A 113 -6.06 17.43 1.81
C VAL A 113 -7.46 18.00 1.88
N PRO A 114 -8.18 18.13 0.74
CA PRO A 114 -9.50 18.74 0.72
C PRO A 114 -10.52 17.93 1.54
N MET A 115 -11.38 18.63 2.26
CA MET A 115 -12.48 18.00 2.97
C MET A 115 -13.50 17.47 1.97
N GLY A 116 -13.91 16.20 2.13
CA GLY A 116 -14.87 15.56 1.23
C GLY A 116 -15.28 14.18 1.71
N LYS A 117 -16.28 13.58 1.04
CA LYS A 117 -16.87 12.29 1.42
C LYS A 117 -16.58 11.16 0.42
N SER A 118 -16.32 11.51 -0.84
CA SER A 118 -16.20 10.54 -1.93
C SER A 118 -15.34 11.09 -3.07
N GLU A 119 -15.14 10.29 -4.11
CA GLU A 119 -14.44 10.66 -5.34
C GLU A 119 -14.98 11.95 -6.01
N ALA A 120 -16.26 12.28 -5.80
CA ALA A 120 -16.86 13.50 -6.35
C ALA A 120 -16.30 14.79 -5.73
N ASP A 121 -15.70 14.70 -4.55
CA ASP A 121 -15.12 15.82 -3.81
C ASP A 121 -13.60 15.95 -4.03
N ASN A 122 -13.02 15.09 -4.85
CA ASN A 122 -11.61 15.12 -5.18
C ASN A 122 -11.25 16.34 -6.04
N LEU A 123 -10.08 16.90 -5.84
CA LEU A 123 -9.62 18.11 -6.52
C LEU A 123 -8.73 17.78 -7.72
N VAL A 124 -9.16 18.13 -8.93
CA VAL A 124 -8.29 18.08 -10.12
C VAL A 124 -7.24 19.18 -10.02
N VAL A 125 -5.97 18.79 -9.91
CA VAL A 125 -4.84 19.73 -9.73
C VAL A 125 -4.02 19.93 -11.01
N LYS A 126 -4.13 19.01 -11.98
CA LYS A 126 -3.43 19.09 -13.27
C LYS A 126 -4.22 18.32 -14.33
N THR A 127 -4.18 18.80 -15.56
CA THR A 127 -4.63 18.08 -16.77
C THR A 127 -3.55 18.09 -17.82
N HIS A 128 -3.44 16.99 -18.58
CA HIS A 128 -2.51 16.84 -19.69
C HIS A 128 -3.26 16.39 -20.94
N LEU A 129 -3.01 17.02 -22.08
CA LEU A 129 -3.71 16.78 -23.34
C LEU A 129 -5.26 16.83 -23.20
N ALA A 130 -5.77 17.80 -22.44
CA ALA A 130 -7.21 17.95 -22.17
C ALA A 130 -8.05 18.09 -23.46
N GLU A 131 -7.47 18.70 -24.50
CA GLU A 131 -8.08 18.84 -25.82
C GLU A 131 -8.32 17.49 -26.51
N MET A 132 -7.51 16.47 -26.22
CA MET A 132 -7.70 15.13 -26.76
C MET A 132 -8.90 14.41 -26.12
N ALA A 133 -9.23 14.73 -24.87
CA ALA A 133 -10.43 14.20 -24.21
C ALA A 133 -11.71 14.76 -24.84
N GLY A 134 -11.66 15.99 -25.34
CA GLY A 134 -12.78 16.64 -26.02
C GLY A 134 -12.76 16.53 -27.56
N ARG A 135 -11.82 15.81 -28.16
CA ARG A 135 -11.70 15.73 -29.62
C ARG A 135 -12.93 15.06 -30.24
N SER A 136 -13.37 15.59 -31.39
CA SER A 136 -14.35 14.91 -32.21
C SER A 136 -13.70 13.74 -32.98
N TRP A 137 -14.37 12.61 -33.01
CA TRP A 137 -13.99 11.47 -33.81
C TRP A 137 -14.87 11.45 -35.08
N ASP A 138 -14.30 11.03 -36.20
CA ASP A 138 -15.03 10.79 -37.45
C ASP A 138 -15.74 9.43 -37.48
N PHE A 139 -15.60 8.66 -36.40
CA PHE A 139 -16.28 7.41 -36.13
C PHE A 139 -16.66 7.31 -34.65
N ALA A 140 -17.53 6.37 -34.26
CA ALA A 140 -17.85 6.12 -32.85
C ALA A 140 -16.72 5.34 -32.16
N PRO A 141 -16.01 5.91 -31.14
CA PRO A 141 -15.00 5.18 -30.41
C PRO A 141 -15.61 3.99 -29.70
N ARG A 142 -14.95 2.82 -29.83
CA ARG A 142 -15.36 1.58 -29.17
C ARG A 142 -14.58 1.39 -27.87
N PRO A 143 -15.18 0.79 -26.86
CA PRO A 143 -14.49 0.41 -25.64
C PRO A 143 -13.49 -0.73 -25.90
N HIS A 144 -12.49 -0.84 -25.04
CA HIS A 144 -11.35 -1.77 -25.18
C HIS A 144 -11.74 -3.25 -25.28
N TRP A 145 -12.83 -3.67 -24.64
CA TRP A 145 -13.30 -5.07 -24.71
C TRP A 145 -13.80 -5.41 -26.12
N GLU A 146 -14.53 -4.52 -26.79
CA GLU A 146 -14.98 -4.73 -28.17
C GLU A 146 -13.79 -4.69 -29.16
N LEU A 147 -12.86 -3.76 -28.95
CA LEU A 147 -11.65 -3.69 -29.76
C LEU A 147 -10.76 -4.92 -29.59
N GLY A 148 -10.52 -5.32 -28.33
CA GLY A 148 -9.67 -6.46 -28.01
C GLY A 148 -10.18 -7.78 -28.56
N GLU A 149 -11.49 -8.00 -28.48
CA GLU A 149 -12.16 -9.18 -29.07
C GLU A 149 -12.12 -9.14 -30.61
N ALA A 150 -12.46 -8.00 -31.21
CA ALA A 150 -12.45 -7.84 -32.68
C ALA A 150 -11.04 -8.01 -33.28
N LEU A 151 -10.00 -7.58 -32.57
CA LEU A 151 -8.61 -7.77 -32.94
C LEU A 151 -8.10 -9.19 -32.64
N GLY A 152 -8.85 -10.01 -31.90
CA GLY A 152 -8.43 -11.35 -31.49
C GLY A 152 -7.27 -11.33 -30.47
N ILE A 153 -7.10 -10.23 -29.72
CA ILE A 153 -5.99 -10.04 -28.78
C ILE A 153 -6.42 -10.09 -27.31
N LEU A 154 -7.74 -10.16 -27.04
CA LEU A 154 -8.34 -10.31 -25.72
C LEU A 154 -9.41 -11.39 -25.79
N ASP A 155 -9.39 -12.33 -24.84
CA ASP A 155 -10.35 -13.43 -24.75
C ASP A 155 -10.89 -13.56 -23.32
N LEU A 156 -12.02 -12.94 -23.06
CA LEU A 156 -12.68 -12.96 -21.77
C LEU A 156 -13.47 -14.24 -21.54
N GLU A 157 -14.00 -14.87 -22.61
CA GLU A 157 -14.76 -16.12 -22.53
C GLU A 157 -13.86 -17.27 -22.07
N ARG A 158 -12.69 -17.44 -22.71
CA ARG A 158 -11.71 -18.46 -22.29
C ARG A 158 -11.13 -18.16 -20.91
N ALA A 159 -10.93 -16.91 -20.54
CA ALA A 159 -10.52 -16.54 -19.20
C ALA A 159 -11.55 -16.97 -18.16
N ALA A 160 -12.84 -16.72 -18.41
CA ALA A 160 -13.92 -17.16 -17.53
C ALA A 160 -14.00 -18.68 -17.39
N LYS A 161 -13.70 -19.43 -18.46
CA LYS A 161 -13.62 -20.90 -18.43
C LYS A 161 -12.46 -21.38 -17.53
N LEU A 162 -11.33 -20.66 -17.50
CA LEU A 162 -10.15 -21.02 -16.71
C LEU A 162 -10.31 -20.71 -15.21
N SER A 163 -10.86 -19.52 -14.91
CA SER A 163 -10.78 -18.99 -13.52
C SER A 163 -12.04 -18.24 -13.07
N GLY A 164 -13.09 -18.21 -13.89
CA GLY A 164 -14.30 -17.44 -13.60
C GLY A 164 -14.26 -16.01 -14.15
N ALA A 165 -15.20 -15.19 -13.70
CA ALA A 165 -15.29 -13.78 -14.09
C ALA A 165 -14.09 -12.97 -13.58
N ARG A 166 -13.88 -11.78 -14.18
CA ARG A 166 -12.81 -10.83 -13.78
C ARG A 166 -11.37 -11.35 -13.96
N PHE A 167 -11.18 -12.28 -14.89
CA PHE A 167 -9.88 -12.68 -15.43
C PHE A 167 -9.82 -12.37 -16.91
N ALA A 168 -8.61 -12.23 -17.45
CA ALA A 168 -8.38 -11.97 -18.87
C ALA A 168 -7.33 -12.91 -19.45
N VAL A 169 -7.48 -13.28 -20.71
CA VAL A 169 -6.44 -13.93 -21.51
C VAL A 169 -6.05 -12.97 -22.63
N TYR A 170 -4.80 -12.57 -22.64
CA TYR A 170 -4.22 -11.79 -23.73
C TYR A 170 -3.60 -12.74 -24.75
N MET A 171 -3.80 -12.47 -26.05
CA MET A 171 -3.34 -13.33 -27.13
C MET A 171 -2.50 -12.55 -28.14
N GLY A 172 -1.51 -13.22 -28.76
CA GLY A 172 -0.74 -12.68 -29.88
C GLY A 172 -0.15 -11.29 -29.59
N SER A 173 -0.53 -10.29 -30.39
CA SER A 173 -0.10 -8.90 -30.21
C SER A 173 -0.57 -8.28 -28.90
N GLY A 174 -1.68 -8.73 -28.33
CA GLY A 174 -2.17 -8.27 -27.03
C GLY A 174 -1.24 -8.70 -25.89
N ALA A 175 -0.82 -9.96 -25.85
CA ALA A 175 0.16 -10.46 -24.87
C ALA A 175 1.55 -9.82 -25.07
N ARG A 176 1.90 -9.54 -26.33
CA ARG A 176 3.15 -8.81 -26.62
C ARG A 176 3.10 -7.37 -26.13
N LEU A 177 1.96 -6.68 -26.30
CA LEU A 177 1.75 -5.30 -25.81
C LEU A 177 1.84 -5.23 -24.30
N GLU A 178 1.25 -6.21 -23.58
CA GLU A 178 1.35 -6.30 -22.12
C GLU A 178 2.81 -6.38 -21.67
N ARG A 179 3.59 -7.30 -22.25
CA ARG A 179 5.01 -7.43 -21.97
C ARG A 179 5.84 -6.22 -22.37
N ALA A 180 5.50 -5.57 -23.51
CA ALA A 180 6.15 -4.35 -23.98
C ALA A 180 5.97 -3.20 -22.99
N LEU A 181 4.77 -3.04 -22.45
CA LEU A 181 4.46 -2.05 -21.43
C LEU A 181 5.27 -2.28 -20.14
N VAL A 182 5.34 -3.52 -19.66
CA VAL A 182 6.17 -3.87 -18.50
C VAL A 182 7.62 -3.47 -18.71
N SER A 183 8.21 -3.90 -19.83
CA SER A 183 9.62 -3.61 -20.14
C SER A 183 9.86 -2.10 -20.29
N PHE A 184 8.98 -1.40 -21.01
CA PHE A 184 9.08 0.05 -21.19
C PHE A 184 9.02 0.81 -19.85
N MET A 185 8.06 0.48 -18.96
CA MET A 185 7.92 1.12 -17.66
C MET A 185 9.14 0.89 -16.78
N LEU A 186 9.62 -0.36 -16.68
CA LEU A 186 10.80 -0.71 -15.90
C LEU A 186 12.06 0.00 -16.42
N ASP A 187 12.28 0.00 -17.73
CA ASP A 187 13.42 0.69 -18.34
C ASP A 187 13.38 2.21 -18.07
N LEU A 188 12.19 2.82 -18.17
CA LEU A 188 12.00 4.24 -17.89
C LEU A 188 12.35 4.56 -16.42
N HIS A 189 11.81 3.81 -15.48
CA HIS A 189 12.03 4.06 -14.08
C HIS A 189 13.46 3.76 -13.61
N THR A 190 14.10 2.72 -14.16
CA THR A 190 15.48 2.38 -13.80
C THR A 190 16.50 3.28 -14.46
N ALA A 191 16.37 3.55 -15.78
CA ALA A 191 17.36 4.29 -16.53
C ALA A 191 17.25 5.82 -16.37
N ARG A 192 16.03 6.35 -16.15
CA ARG A 192 15.81 7.81 -16.08
C ARG A 192 15.47 8.33 -14.70
N HIS A 193 14.69 7.59 -13.92
CA HIS A 193 14.21 8.05 -12.62
C HIS A 193 15.07 7.55 -11.44
N GLY A 194 16.07 6.70 -11.73
CA GLY A 194 17.04 6.24 -10.73
C GLY A 194 16.50 5.25 -9.70
N TYR A 195 15.45 4.50 -10.07
CA TYR A 195 14.98 3.39 -9.25
C TYR A 195 15.85 2.15 -9.44
N THR A 196 16.02 1.39 -8.36
CA THR A 196 16.57 0.03 -8.44
C THR A 196 15.44 -0.96 -8.62
N GLU A 197 15.51 -1.77 -9.68
CA GLU A 197 14.55 -2.84 -9.91
C GLU A 197 14.76 -3.98 -8.91
N VAL A 198 13.65 -4.49 -8.36
CA VAL A 198 13.65 -5.67 -7.48
C VAL A 198 12.56 -6.64 -7.93
N LEU A 199 12.83 -7.93 -7.82
CA LEU A 199 11.86 -9.00 -8.10
C LEU A 199 11.54 -9.73 -6.78
N PRO A 200 10.49 -9.32 -6.05
CA PRO A 200 10.13 -9.92 -4.78
C PRO A 200 9.28 -11.18 -4.96
N PRO A 201 9.12 -12.01 -3.91
CA PRO A 201 8.10 -13.06 -3.87
C PRO A 201 6.69 -12.50 -4.07
N PHE A 202 5.83 -13.23 -4.79
CA PHE A 202 4.41 -12.88 -4.99
C PHE A 202 3.49 -13.50 -3.92
N MET A 203 4.05 -14.30 -3.05
CA MET A 203 3.39 -14.88 -1.88
C MET A 203 4.14 -14.40 -0.63
N VAL A 204 3.41 -13.81 0.31
CA VAL A 204 3.97 -13.18 1.50
C VAL A 204 3.29 -13.71 2.77
N ASN A 205 3.95 -13.55 3.93
CA ASN A 205 3.35 -13.87 5.21
C ASN A 205 2.45 -12.74 5.75
N SER A 206 1.61 -13.06 6.75
CA SER A 206 0.70 -12.10 7.38
C SER A 206 1.42 -10.87 7.95
N LYS A 207 2.65 -11.01 8.46
CA LYS A 207 3.44 -9.89 8.99
C LYS A 207 3.73 -8.83 7.92
N SER A 208 3.97 -9.25 6.68
CA SER A 208 4.20 -8.33 5.57
C SER A 208 2.95 -7.52 5.23
N LEU A 209 1.78 -8.16 5.19
CA LEU A 209 0.49 -7.48 4.99
C LEU A 209 0.11 -6.56 6.16
N PHE A 210 0.48 -6.93 7.38
CA PHE A 210 0.34 -6.06 8.54
C PHE A 210 1.23 -4.82 8.41
N GLY A 211 2.47 -4.98 7.97
CA GLY A 211 3.45 -3.89 7.81
C GLY A 211 2.95 -2.74 6.94
N THR A 212 2.26 -3.04 5.85
CA THR A 212 1.72 -2.05 4.91
C THR A 212 0.25 -1.67 5.18
N GLY A 213 -0.44 -2.36 6.10
CA GLY A 213 -1.76 -1.96 6.58
C GLY A 213 -2.94 -2.69 5.94
N GLN A 214 -2.71 -3.72 5.12
CA GLN A 214 -3.78 -4.55 4.56
C GLN A 214 -4.44 -5.40 5.64
N LEU A 215 -3.65 -6.03 6.52
CA LEU A 215 -4.18 -6.75 7.67
C LEU A 215 -4.20 -5.87 8.94
N PRO A 216 -5.17 -6.08 9.82
CA PRO A 216 -6.26 -7.06 9.77
C PRO A 216 -7.47 -6.63 8.92
N LYS A 217 -7.62 -5.34 8.61
CA LYS A 217 -8.87 -4.70 8.16
C LYS A 217 -9.39 -5.22 6.81
N PHE A 218 -8.51 -5.50 5.86
CA PHE A 218 -8.86 -5.84 4.47
C PHE A 218 -8.66 -7.32 4.13
N ALA A 219 -8.76 -8.21 5.12
CA ALA A 219 -8.55 -9.65 4.91
C ALA A 219 -9.47 -10.25 3.86
N GLU A 220 -10.71 -9.75 3.74
CA GLU A 220 -11.71 -10.22 2.76
C GLU A 220 -11.34 -9.86 1.30
N ASP A 221 -10.51 -8.85 1.11
CA ASP A 221 -10.03 -8.43 -0.22
C ASP A 221 -8.77 -9.20 -0.67
N LEU A 222 -8.27 -10.13 0.15
CA LEU A 222 -7.03 -10.87 -0.09
C LEU A 222 -7.29 -12.35 -0.39
N PHE A 223 -6.43 -12.94 -1.24
CA PHE A 223 -6.38 -14.38 -1.44
C PHE A 223 -5.42 -15.02 -0.44
N ARG A 224 -5.96 -15.81 0.50
CA ARG A 224 -5.18 -16.59 1.44
C ARG A 224 -4.81 -17.94 0.83
N CYS A 225 -3.51 -18.29 0.91
CA CYS A 225 -2.94 -19.56 0.45
C CYS A 225 -2.48 -20.33 1.68
N SER A 226 -3.42 -20.83 2.48
CA SER A 226 -3.10 -21.56 3.70
C SER A 226 -3.47 -23.04 3.54
N ASP A 227 -2.55 -23.93 3.91
CA ASP A 227 -2.82 -25.38 4.04
C ASP A 227 -3.52 -25.70 5.39
N THR A 228 -3.76 -24.70 6.24
CA THR A 228 -4.20 -24.92 7.61
C THR A 228 -5.66 -24.58 7.82
N ASP A 229 -6.34 -25.51 8.48
CA ASP A 229 -7.59 -25.39 9.21
C ASP A 229 -8.62 -24.39 8.63
N ALA A 230 -9.49 -24.90 7.76
CA ALA A 230 -10.59 -24.14 7.19
C ALA A 230 -11.48 -23.47 8.27
N ASP A 231 -11.58 -24.06 9.45
CA ASP A 231 -12.36 -23.54 10.56
C ASP A 231 -11.70 -22.31 11.21
N ALA A 232 -10.38 -22.28 11.33
CA ALA A 232 -9.65 -21.11 11.82
C ALA A 232 -9.74 -19.94 10.81
N ALA A 233 -9.67 -20.25 9.51
CA ALA A 233 -9.88 -19.26 8.45
C ALA A 233 -11.29 -18.65 8.50
N ALA A 234 -12.32 -19.48 8.70
CA ALA A 234 -13.71 -19.03 8.84
C ALA A 234 -13.94 -18.13 10.07
N ARG A 235 -13.13 -18.28 11.11
CA ARG A 235 -13.16 -17.41 12.30
C ARG A 235 -12.30 -16.14 12.17
N GLY A 236 -11.64 -15.90 11.02
CA GLY A 236 -10.76 -14.76 10.84
C GLY A 236 -9.46 -14.83 11.64
N GLU A 237 -9.08 -16.01 12.12
CA GLU A 237 -7.82 -16.22 12.84
C GLU A 237 -6.66 -16.32 11.85
N PHE A 238 -5.70 -15.39 11.97
CA PHE A 238 -4.50 -15.35 11.13
C PHE A 238 -3.29 -15.71 11.97
N LYS A 239 -2.47 -16.65 11.45
CA LYS A 239 -1.15 -16.91 12.00
C LYS A 239 -0.11 -16.04 11.30
N ASP A 240 0.93 -15.66 12.02
CA ASP A 240 2.04 -14.87 11.46
C ASP A 240 2.66 -15.48 10.20
N ASN A 241 2.64 -16.78 10.09
CA ASN A 241 3.20 -17.56 8.97
C ASN A 241 2.17 -17.96 7.91
N ASP A 242 0.91 -17.52 7.99
CA ASP A 242 -0.03 -17.74 6.90
C ASP A 242 0.45 -17.04 5.63
N HIS A 243 0.32 -17.72 4.50
CA HIS A 243 0.71 -17.18 3.21
C HIS A 243 -0.47 -16.59 2.46
N TRP A 244 -0.19 -15.54 1.72
CA TRP A 244 -1.17 -14.75 0.97
C TRP A 244 -0.59 -14.35 -0.38
N LEU A 245 -1.42 -14.34 -1.42
CA LEU A 245 -1.04 -13.68 -2.67
C LEU A 245 -1.03 -12.17 -2.48
N ILE A 246 -0.04 -11.49 -3.04
CA ILE A 246 0.12 -10.04 -2.89
C ILE A 246 -0.97 -9.25 -3.63
N PRO A 247 -1.60 -8.24 -3.02
CA PRO A 247 -2.52 -7.34 -3.73
C PRO A 247 -1.79 -6.24 -4.50
N THR A 248 -0.49 -6.04 -4.23
CA THR A 248 0.40 -5.03 -4.80
C THR A 248 1.85 -5.36 -4.42
N ALA A 249 2.80 -4.97 -5.26
CA ALA A 249 4.23 -5.09 -4.95
C ALA A 249 4.66 -4.19 -3.76
N GLU A 250 3.88 -3.16 -3.42
CA GLU A 250 4.06 -2.38 -2.19
C GLU A 250 4.33 -3.27 -0.98
N VAL A 251 3.57 -4.36 -0.83
CA VAL A 251 3.66 -5.24 0.33
C VAL A 251 5.05 -5.86 0.47
N PRO A 252 5.55 -6.66 -0.47
CA PRO A 252 6.88 -7.26 -0.32
C PRO A 252 8.00 -6.22 -0.38
N VAL A 253 7.91 -5.19 -1.23
CA VAL A 253 8.98 -4.21 -1.41
C VAL A 253 9.16 -3.34 -0.16
N THR A 254 8.07 -2.86 0.45
CA THR A 254 8.15 -2.10 1.70
C THR A 254 8.71 -2.95 2.84
N ASN A 255 8.40 -4.25 2.88
CA ASN A 255 8.86 -5.16 3.92
C ASN A 255 10.31 -5.67 3.72
N LEU A 256 11.01 -5.30 2.64
CA LEU A 256 12.43 -5.63 2.49
C LEU A 256 13.28 -5.13 3.66
N TYR A 257 12.89 -3.99 4.22
CA TYR A 257 13.59 -3.36 5.34
C TYR A 257 12.87 -3.48 6.68
N ARG A 258 11.89 -4.39 6.79
CA ARG A 258 11.18 -4.63 8.05
C ARG A 258 12.15 -5.00 9.17
N ASP A 259 11.97 -4.38 10.36
CA ASP A 259 12.79 -4.54 11.56
C ASP A 259 14.25 -4.08 11.40
N GLU A 260 14.55 -3.21 10.40
CA GLU A 260 15.88 -2.68 10.16
C GLU A 260 16.04 -1.23 10.62
N ILE A 261 17.28 -0.87 10.92
CA ILE A 261 17.73 0.52 11.12
C ILE A 261 18.65 0.87 9.96
N LEU A 262 18.16 1.68 9.06
CA LEU A 262 18.85 2.08 7.84
C LEU A 262 19.94 3.14 8.14
N ASP A 263 20.92 3.21 7.27
CA ASP A 263 21.88 4.29 7.23
C ASP A 263 21.24 5.52 6.55
N GLU A 264 21.25 6.67 7.18
CA GLU A 264 20.71 7.93 6.64
C GLU A 264 21.30 8.27 5.27
N ALA A 265 22.59 8.02 5.07
CA ALA A 265 23.28 8.33 3.81
C ALA A 265 22.75 7.52 2.61
N ARG A 266 21.96 6.47 2.84
CA ARG A 266 21.29 5.69 1.78
C ARG A 266 19.94 6.26 1.39
N LEU A 267 19.38 7.19 2.17
CA LEU A 267 18.07 7.79 1.89
C LEU A 267 18.21 8.97 0.91
N PRO A 268 17.26 9.14 -0.01
CA PRO A 268 16.10 8.28 -0.24
C PRO A 268 16.48 6.99 -0.99
N ILE A 269 15.92 5.84 -0.53
CA ILE A 269 15.99 4.58 -1.27
C ILE A 269 14.79 4.53 -2.22
N ARG A 270 15.04 4.22 -3.51
CA ARG A 270 14.02 4.16 -4.56
C ARG A 270 14.03 2.78 -5.19
N LEU A 271 12.92 2.05 -5.08
CA LEU A 271 12.76 0.70 -5.61
C LEU A 271 11.57 0.63 -6.57
N THR A 272 11.71 -0.14 -7.64
CA THR A 272 10.61 -0.47 -8.55
C THR A 272 10.49 -1.97 -8.71
N ALA A 273 9.25 -2.47 -8.84
CA ALA A 273 8.98 -3.88 -9.04
C ALA A 273 7.80 -4.10 -9.97
N TYR A 274 7.97 -4.99 -10.94
CA TYR A 274 6.84 -5.57 -11.67
C TYR A 274 6.36 -6.82 -10.96
N THR A 275 5.04 -6.90 -10.69
CA THR A 275 4.42 -8.11 -10.15
C THR A 275 3.01 -8.31 -10.69
N PRO A 276 2.52 -9.56 -10.74
CA PRO A 276 1.08 -9.80 -10.67
C PRO A 276 0.56 -9.31 -9.32
N CYS A 277 -0.69 -8.84 -9.31
CA CYS A 277 -1.42 -8.38 -8.13
C CYS A 277 -2.74 -9.13 -8.06
N PHE A 278 -3.15 -9.54 -6.85
CA PHE A 278 -4.32 -10.38 -6.65
C PHE A 278 -5.27 -9.71 -5.65
N ARG A 279 -6.53 -9.48 -6.06
CA ARG A 279 -7.56 -8.85 -5.22
C ARG A 279 -8.88 -9.61 -5.33
N ALA A 280 -9.45 -9.99 -4.19
CA ALA A 280 -10.74 -10.68 -4.16
C ALA A 280 -11.92 -9.74 -4.51
N GLU A 281 -11.72 -8.41 -4.47
CA GLU A 281 -12.72 -7.40 -4.86
C GLU A 281 -14.08 -7.61 -4.17
N ALA A 282 -14.06 -7.96 -2.87
CA ALA A 282 -15.22 -8.35 -2.09
C ALA A 282 -16.33 -7.28 -2.08
N GLY A 283 -15.94 -5.99 -2.06
CA GLY A 283 -16.87 -4.85 -2.05
C GLY A 283 -17.33 -4.37 -3.44
N ALA A 284 -16.91 -5.01 -4.54
CA ALA A 284 -17.10 -4.50 -5.91
C ALA A 284 -18.19 -5.22 -6.71
N ALA A 285 -19.18 -5.80 -6.05
CA ALA A 285 -20.31 -6.46 -6.73
C ALA A 285 -21.04 -5.48 -7.65
N GLY A 286 -21.21 -5.87 -8.94
CA GLY A 286 -21.92 -5.05 -9.94
C GLY A 286 -21.16 -3.87 -10.52
N LYS A 287 -19.96 -3.53 -10.02
CA LYS A 287 -19.12 -2.45 -10.56
C LYS A 287 -18.18 -2.97 -11.65
N ASP A 288 -18.03 -2.22 -12.76
CA ASP A 288 -17.07 -2.49 -13.83
C ASP A 288 -17.09 -3.97 -14.29
N THR A 289 -18.28 -4.49 -14.62
CA THR A 289 -18.48 -5.92 -14.95
C THR A 289 -17.99 -6.27 -16.34
N ARG A 290 -17.71 -5.30 -17.22
CA ARG A 290 -17.20 -5.49 -18.58
C ARG A 290 -15.75 -5.07 -18.71
N GLY A 291 -15.02 -5.75 -19.58
CA GLY A 291 -13.62 -5.43 -19.86
C GLY A 291 -12.65 -5.83 -18.76
N ILE A 292 -11.53 -5.12 -18.69
CA ILE A 292 -10.39 -5.45 -17.82
C ILE A 292 -10.05 -4.34 -16.79
N ILE A 293 -10.97 -3.40 -16.53
CA ILE A 293 -10.74 -2.32 -15.55
C ILE A 293 -10.60 -2.87 -14.13
N ARG A 294 -11.41 -3.89 -13.79
CA ARG A 294 -11.44 -4.50 -12.47
C ARG A 294 -11.29 -6.01 -12.57
N GLN A 295 -10.15 -6.50 -12.14
CA GLN A 295 -9.73 -7.90 -12.26
C GLN A 295 -9.29 -8.47 -10.93
N HIS A 296 -9.47 -9.79 -10.73
CA HIS A 296 -8.92 -10.53 -9.58
C HIS A 296 -7.40 -10.71 -9.70
N GLN A 297 -6.88 -10.74 -10.92
CA GLN A 297 -5.46 -10.79 -11.21
C GLN A 297 -5.12 -9.75 -12.28
N PHE A 298 -4.17 -8.88 -12.01
CA PHE A 298 -3.66 -7.88 -12.95
C PHE A 298 -2.17 -7.63 -12.72
N GLN A 299 -1.50 -7.00 -13.66
CA GLN A 299 -0.09 -6.67 -13.60
C GLN A 299 0.11 -5.20 -13.28
N LYS A 300 1.14 -4.92 -12.47
CA LYS A 300 1.48 -3.56 -12.06
C LYS A 300 2.99 -3.40 -11.92
N VAL A 301 3.50 -2.27 -12.41
CA VAL A 301 4.80 -1.75 -12.01
C VAL A 301 4.59 -0.85 -10.81
N GLU A 302 5.27 -1.10 -9.73
CA GLU A 302 5.15 -0.37 -8.47
C GLU A 302 6.42 0.42 -8.19
N LEU A 303 6.26 1.61 -7.65
CA LEU A 303 7.33 2.50 -7.18
C LEU A 303 7.22 2.62 -5.67
N VAL A 304 8.31 2.38 -4.95
CA VAL A 304 8.38 2.51 -3.49
C VAL A 304 9.60 3.31 -3.10
N LYS A 305 9.42 4.29 -2.20
CA LYS A 305 10.52 5.09 -1.67
C LYS A 305 10.52 5.05 -0.15
N PHE A 306 11.73 5.03 0.42
CA PHE A 306 11.98 5.26 1.84
C PHE A 306 12.75 6.56 1.97
N THR A 307 12.23 7.50 2.75
CA THR A 307 12.75 8.87 2.81
C THR A 307 12.94 9.32 4.25
N ARG A 308 13.72 10.37 4.45
CA ARG A 308 13.65 11.14 5.68
C ARG A 308 12.29 11.84 5.78
N PRO A 309 11.79 12.11 7.00
CA PRO A 309 10.51 12.79 7.18
C PRO A 309 10.38 14.12 6.43
N GLU A 310 11.41 14.95 6.47
CA GLU A 310 11.48 16.28 5.85
C GLU A 310 11.49 16.26 4.32
N GLU A 311 11.87 15.15 3.70
CA GLU A 311 11.95 14.98 2.23
C GLU A 311 10.73 14.30 1.64
N SER A 312 9.85 13.74 2.48
CA SER A 312 8.79 12.86 2.00
C SER A 312 7.79 13.54 1.06
N ASP A 313 7.58 14.85 1.20
CA ASP A 313 6.70 15.61 0.30
C ASP A 313 7.31 15.80 -1.08
N GLU A 314 8.58 16.19 -1.12
CA GLU A 314 9.29 16.34 -2.38
C GLU A 314 9.40 15.00 -3.10
N GLU A 315 9.69 13.92 -2.39
CA GLU A 315 9.78 12.58 -2.97
C GLU A 315 8.41 12.02 -3.37
N HIS A 316 7.31 12.45 -2.75
CA HIS A 316 5.96 12.15 -3.19
C HIS A 316 5.61 12.86 -4.51
N GLU A 317 5.93 14.16 -4.62
CA GLU A 317 5.77 14.92 -5.87
C GLU A 317 6.61 14.31 -7.01
N ARG A 318 7.87 13.95 -6.74
CA ARG A 318 8.74 13.29 -7.71
C ARG A 318 8.19 11.94 -8.16
N LEU A 319 7.74 11.10 -7.22
CA LEU A 319 7.17 9.79 -7.56
C LEU A 319 5.92 9.94 -8.43
N THR A 320 5.05 10.90 -8.10
CA THR A 320 3.87 11.20 -8.92
C THR A 320 4.27 11.68 -10.32
N ARG A 321 5.31 12.51 -10.41
CA ARG A 321 5.86 12.97 -11.69
C ARG A 321 6.47 11.83 -12.51
N ASP A 322 7.18 10.90 -11.87
CA ASP A 322 7.74 9.70 -12.51
C ASP A 322 6.63 8.83 -13.13
N ALA A 323 5.48 8.71 -12.46
CA ALA A 323 4.30 8.00 -12.98
C ALA A 323 3.61 8.77 -14.13
N GLU A 324 3.51 10.10 -14.04
CA GLU A 324 2.99 10.97 -15.11
C GLU A 324 3.82 10.84 -16.39
N GLU A 325 5.15 10.75 -16.28
CA GLU A 325 6.05 10.67 -17.43
C GLU A 325 5.81 9.41 -18.29
N VAL A 326 5.34 8.33 -17.69
CA VAL A 326 4.91 7.13 -18.45
C VAL A 326 3.73 7.47 -19.36
N LEU A 327 2.72 8.17 -18.86
CA LEU A 327 1.55 8.58 -19.64
C LEU A 327 1.92 9.59 -20.74
N GLU A 328 2.79 10.54 -20.40
CA GLU A 328 3.28 11.56 -21.34
C GLU A 328 4.10 10.94 -22.49
N ALA A 329 5.00 10.00 -22.16
CA ALA A 329 5.78 9.29 -23.18
C ALA A 329 4.92 8.39 -24.08
N LEU A 330 3.77 7.92 -23.58
CA LEU A 330 2.78 7.18 -24.35
C LEU A 330 1.76 8.08 -25.08
N GLY A 331 1.81 9.41 -24.89
CA GLY A 331 0.87 10.35 -25.50
C GLY A 331 -0.57 10.15 -25.05
N LEU A 332 -0.80 9.72 -23.80
CA LEU A 332 -2.12 9.45 -23.26
C LEU A 332 -2.65 10.67 -22.47
N PRO A 333 -3.89 11.12 -22.75
CA PRO A 333 -4.51 12.22 -22.01
C PRO A 333 -4.87 11.76 -20.59
N TYR A 334 -4.49 12.56 -19.58
CA TYR A 334 -4.74 12.25 -18.18
C TYR A 334 -5.04 13.50 -17.35
N ARG A 335 -5.57 13.29 -16.15
CA ARG A 335 -5.64 14.29 -15.09
C ARG A 335 -5.02 13.74 -13.81
N ARG A 336 -4.42 14.64 -13.01
CA ARG A 336 -3.96 14.38 -11.64
C ARG A 336 -4.97 14.92 -10.67
N VAL A 337 -5.34 14.11 -9.71
CA VAL A 337 -6.40 14.39 -8.75
C VAL A 337 -5.84 14.27 -7.34
N LEU A 338 -6.03 15.27 -6.49
CA LEU A 338 -5.76 15.20 -5.06
C LEU A 338 -7.01 14.63 -4.37
N LEU A 339 -6.85 13.47 -3.74
CA LEU A 339 -7.96 12.81 -3.06
C LEU A 339 -8.39 13.59 -1.82
N CYS A 340 -9.69 13.64 -1.58
CA CYS A 340 -10.29 14.24 -0.39
C CYS A 340 -10.14 13.33 0.84
N THR A 341 -10.47 13.85 2.01
CA THR A 341 -10.35 13.15 3.29
C THR A 341 -11.12 11.82 3.33
N GLY A 342 -12.31 11.75 2.72
CA GLY A 342 -13.15 10.56 2.72
C GLY A 342 -12.74 9.50 1.71
N ASP A 343 -11.97 9.89 0.66
CA ASP A 343 -11.52 8.98 -0.40
C ASP A 343 -10.06 8.54 -0.22
N THR A 344 -9.29 9.24 0.60
CA THR A 344 -7.90 8.88 0.92
C THR A 344 -7.82 7.49 1.57
N GLY A 345 -6.96 6.60 1.06
CA GLY A 345 -6.77 5.23 1.52
C GLY A 345 -6.37 5.12 3.00
N PHE A 346 -6.69 3.99 3.65
CA PHE A 346 -6.54 3.76 5.10
C PHE A 346 -5.17 4.16 5.67
N SER A 347 -4.09 3.79 5.00
CA SER A 347 -2.73 4.03 5.48
C SER A 347 -2.14 5.37 5.06
N ALA A 348 -2.75 6.06 4.08
CA ALA A 348 -2.22 7.27 3.47
C ALA A 348 -2.55 8.54 4.28
N ALA A 349 -1.61 9.49 4.28
CA ALA A 349 -1.80 10.85 4.78
C ALA A 349 -2.15 11.84 3.65
N LYS A 350 -1.68 11.56 2.43
CA LYS A 350 -1.96 12.34 1.21
C LYS A 350 -1.82 11.42 0.00
N THR A 351 -2.72 11.54 -0.97
CA THR A 351 -2.72 10.73 -2.18
C THR A 351 -3.05 11.59 -3.41
N PHE A 352 -2.26 11.39 -4.47
CA PHE A 352 -2.61 11.82 -5.81
C PHE A 352 -2.96 10.61 -6.66
N ASP A 353 -4.12 10.66 -7.32
CA ASP A 353 -4.46 9.70 -8.36
C ASP A 353 -4.17 10.30 -9.74
N LEU A 354 -3.68 9.46 -10.64
CA LEU A 354 -3.64 9.75 -12.06
C LEU A 354 -4.81 9.02 -12.72
N GLU A 355 -5.60 9.74 -13.49
CA GLU A 355 -6.75 9.19 -14.19
C GLU A 355 -6.58 9.42 -15.68
N VAL A 356 -6.63 8.35 -16.48
CA VAL A 356 -6.50 8.37 -17.95
C VAL A 356 -7.87 8.50 -18.59
N TRP A 357 -7.96 9.28 -19.66
CA TRP A 357 -9.19 9.41 -20.45
C TRP A 357 -9.43 8.17 -21.31
N LEU A 358 -10.66 7.67 -21.31
CA LEU A 358 -11.11 6.54 -22.12
C LEU A 358 -12.24 6.97 -23.06
N PRO A 359 -11.95 7.21 -24.34
CA PRO A 359 -12.93 7.75 -25.28
C PRO A 359 -14.10 6.80 -25.59
N GLY A 360 -13.90 5.48 -25.51
CA GLY A 360 -14.98 4.50 -25.71
C GLY A 360 -15.97 4.45 -24.55
N GLN A 361 -15.59 4.99 -23.37
CA GLN A 361 -16.42 5.05 -22.17
C GLN A 361 -16.81 6.48 -21.81
N GLN A 362 -16.21 7.50 -22.45
CA GLN A 362 -16.44 8.92 -22.22
C GLN A 362 -16.19 9.37 -20.76
N LEU A 363 -15.13 8.83 -20.13
CA LEU A 363 -14.79 9.16 -18.74
C LEU A 363 -13.30 8.95 -18.45
N TYR A 364 -12.85 9.56 -17.35
CA TYR A 364 -11.54 9.32 -16.78
C TYR A 364 -11.57 8.10 -15.86
N ARG A 365 -10.51 7.32 -15.88
CA ARG A 365 -10.32 6.15 -15.00
C ARG A 365 -8.96 6.19 -14.33
N GLU A 366 -8.95 5.92 -13.03
CA GLU A 366 -7.72 5.77 -12.25
C GLU A 366 -6.78 4.75 -12.91
N ILE A 367 -5.51 5.12 -13.08
CA ILE A 367 -4.44 4.29 -13.64
C ILE A 367 -3.24 4.18 -12.69
N SER A 368 -3.10 5.14 -11.78
CA SER A 368 -2.11 5.13 -10.72
C SER A 368 -2.66 5.84 -9.48
N SER A 369 -2.26 5.38 -8.30
CA SER A 369 -2.50 6.05 -7.03
C SER A 369 -1.17 6.21 -6.31
N CYS A 370 -0.74 7.45 -6.07
CA CYS A 370 0.54 7.82 -5.50
C CYS A 370 0.34 8.38 -4.09
N SER A 371 0.84 7.70 -3.07
CA SER A 371 0.55 8.00 -1.67
C SER A 371 1.78 8.26 -0.83
N ASN A 372 1.68 9.26 0.05
CA ASN A 372 2.61 9.48 1.15
C ASN A 372 1.96 8.93 2.44
N PHE A 373 2.62 8.00 3.08
CA PHE A 373 2.15 7.36 4.32
C PHE A 373 2.77 7.96 5.57
N GLU A 374 3.72 8.87 5.40
CA GLU A 374 4.56 9.34 6.48
C GLU A 374 5.20 8.16 7.23
N ALA A 375 5.25 8.20 8.55
CA ALA A 375 5.79 7.10 9.36
C ALA A 375 4.75 5.98 9.67
N PHE A 376 3.55 6.01 9.09
CA PHE A 376 2.48 5.07 9.44
C PHE A 376 2.84 3.61 9.17
N GLN A 377 3.34 3.32 7.97
CA GLN A 377 3.80 1.98 7.60
C GLN A 377 5.13 1.63 8.28
N ALA A 378 6.04 2.58 8.36
CA ALA A 378 7.33 2.39 9.03
C ALA A 378 7.16 2.02 10.52
N ARG A 379 6.17 2.61 11.24
CA ARG A 379 5.84 2.19 12.61
C ARG A 379 5.26 0.77 12.68
N ARG A 380 4.51 0.32 11.66
CA ARG A 380 3.96 -1.05 11.60
C ARG A 380 5.03 -2.09 11.29
N ALA A 381 5.90 -1.77 10.33
CA ALA A 381 6.99 -2.63 9.88
C ALA A 381 8.31 -2.42 10.64
N ASN A 382 8.34 -1.47 11.61
CA ASN A 382 9.51 -1.14 12.43
C ASN A 382 10.75 -0.76 11.58
N ILE A 383 10.55 0.06 10.54
CA ILE A 383 11.61 0.53 9.65
C ILE A 383 12.10 1.89 10.16
N ARG A 384 13.35 1.97 10.57
CA ARG A 384 13.96 3.16 11.14
C ARG A 384 15.23 3.55 10.41
N TYR A 385 15.70 4.76 10.63
CA TYR A 385 17.02 5.21 10.23
C TYR A 385 17.73 5.89 11.41
N ARG A 386 19.03 6.08 11.31
CA ARG A 386 19.83 6.74 12.34
C ARG A 386 20.28 8.11 11.85
N PRO A 387 19.70 9.22 12.37
CA PRO A 387 20.09 10.57 12.00
C PRO A 387 21.57 10.88 12.33
N GLY A 388 22.25 11.63 11.45
CA GLY A 388 23.63 12.09 11.65
C GLY A 388 24.69 10.99 11.52
N ALA A 389 24.38 9.84 10.91
CA ALA A 389 25.35 8.82 10.58
C ALA A 389 26.03 9.16 9.24
N GLU A 390 27.27 9.61 9.26
CA GLU A 390 28.11 9.61 8.05
C GLU A 390 28.39 8.15 7.63
N LEU A 391 28.45 7.89 6.31
CA LEU A 391 28.75 6.58 5.74
C LEU A 391 30.00 5.97 6.39
N GLY A 392 29.83 4.86 7.13
CA GLY A 392 30.92 4.15 7.78
C GLY A 392 31.35 4.66 9.16
N ALA A 393 30.74 5.70 9.71
CA ALA A 393 30.98 6.12 11.08
C ALA A 393 29.94 5.50 12.03
N SER A 394 30.38 4.78 13.06
CA SER A 394 29.48 4.23 14.08
C SER A 394 28.99 5.36 15.00
N SER A 395 27.97 6.11 14.57
CA SER A 395 27.31 7.10 15.43
C SER A 395 26.28 6.39 16.34
N GLN A 396 26.75 5.73 17.38
CA GLN A 396 25.91 5.06 18.39
C GLN A 396 25.10 6.06 19.25
N LYS A 397 25.22 7.37 19.04
CA LYS A 397 24.70 8.39 19.96
C LYS A 397 23.33 8.92 19.64
N THR A 398 22.84 8.83 18.40
CA THR A 398 21.51 9.33 18.02
C THR A 398 20.45 8.26 18.13
N LYS A 399 19.27 8.63 18.66
CA LYS A 399 18.11 7.72 18.74
C LYS A 399 17.58 7.47 17.31
N PRO A 400 17.35 6.19 16.92
CA PRO A 400 16.76 5.90 15.61
C PRO A 400 15.36 6.50 15.49
N GLU A 401 15.05 7.04 14.32
CA GLU A 401 13.77 7.61 13.93
C GLU A 401 13.09 6.75 12.86
N PHE A 402 11.78 6.85 12.72
CA PHE A 402 11.05 6.15 11.66
C PHE A 402 11.24 6.86 10.32
N VAL A 403 11.51 6.09 9.27
CA VAL A 403 11.46 6.63 7.91
C VAL A 403 10.03 6.99 7.54
N HIS A 404 9.85 7.85 6.53
CA HIS A 404 8.60 7.96 5.80
C HIS A 404 8.61 7.01 4.59
N THR A 405 7.46 6.44 4.26
CA THR A 405 7.27 5.62 3.07
C THR A 405 6.36 6.33 2.08
N VAL A 406 6.72 6.23 0.80
CA VAL A 406 5.96 6.78 -0.31
C VAL A 406 5.86 5.69 -1.37
N ASN A 407 4.69 5.48 -1.93
CA ASN A 407 4.55 4.56 -3.05
C ASN A 407 3.53 5.02 -4.09
N GLY A 408 3.54 4.37 -5.23
CA GLY A 408 2.56 4.56 -6.28
C GLY A 408 2.77 3.60 -7.44
N SER A 409 1.76 3.48 -8.29
CA SER A 409 1.88 2.67 -9.50
C SER A 409 2.63 3.44 -10.58
N GLY A 410 3.59 2.79 -11.18
CA GLY A 410 4.36 3.35 -12.31
C GLY A 410 4.24 2.59 -13.64
N LEU A 411 3.10 2.05 -14.09
CA LEU A 411 1.67 2.16 -13.81
C LEU A 411 1.00 0.79 -13.62
N ALA A 412 -0.37 0.80 -13.55
CA ALA A 412 -1.19 -0.40 -13.75
C ALA A 412 -1.14 -0.82 -15.23
N VAL A 413 -0.47 -1.94 -15.54
CA VAL A 413 -0.15 -2.36 -16.92
C VAL A 413 -1.42 -2.60 -17.74
N GLY A 414 -2.39 -3.36 -17.21
CA GLY A 414 -3.65 -3.64 -17.90
C GLY A 414 -4.48 -2.38 -18.17
N ARG A 415 -4.49 -1.40 -17.24
CA ARG A 415 -5.18 -0.12 -17.47
C ARG A 415 -4.45 0.75 -18.50
N THR A 416 -3.13 0.66 -18.60
CA THR A 416 -2.36 1.31 -19.67
C THR A 416 -2.62 0.64 -21.03
N TRP A 417 -2.69 -0.70 -21.04
CA TRP A 417 -3.03 -1.49 -22.23
C TRP A 417 -4.40 -1.09 -22.80
N LEU A 418 -5.44 -1.04 -21.97
CA LEU A 418 -6.78 -0.65 -22.42
C LEU A 418 -6.84 0.83 -22.85
N ALA A 419 -6.11 1.71 -22.20
CA ALA A 419 -6.05 3.12 -22.56
C ALA A 419 -5.41 3.33 -23.94
N ILE A 420 -4.37 2.54 -24.28
CA ILE A 420 -3.77 2.54 -25.61
C ILE A 420 -4.80 2.09 -26.65
N LEU A 421 -5.52 0.98 -26.41
CA LEU A 421 -6.53 0.52 -27.36
C LEU A 421 -7.57 1.60 -27.63
N GLU A 422 -8.11 2.22 -26.59
CA GLU A 422 -9.18 3.19 -26.75
C GLU A 422 -8.70 4.52 -27.36
N ASN A 423 -7.49 5.00 -27.02
CA ASN A 423 -6.98 6.29 -27.52
C ASN A 423 -6.34 6.20 -28.91
N TYR A 424 -5.81 5.04 -29.29
CA TYR A 424 -5.09 4.85 -30.55
C TYR A 424 -5.87 4.04 -31.60
N GLN A 425 -7.17 3.76 -31.36
CA GLN A 425 -8.05 3.10 -32.31
C GLN A 425 -8.26 3.94 -33.59
N GLN A 426 -8.46 3.25 -34.70
CA GLN A 426 -8.71 3.82 -36.00
C GLN A 426 -10.09 3.40 -36.55
N ALA A 427 -10.59 4.13 -37.55
CA ALA A 427 -11.88 3.84 -38.20
C ALA A 427 -11.95 2.43 -38.79
N ASP A 428 -10.84 1.88 -39.25
CA ASP A 428 -10.73 0.52 -39.78
C ASP A 428 -10.69 -0.58 -38.70
N GLY A 429 -10.76 -0.20 -37.43
CA GLY A 429 -10.72 -1.12 -36.29
C GLY A 429 -9.32 -1.55 -35.88
N SER A 430 -8.27 -1.04 -36.53
CA SER A 430 -6.89 -1.24 -36.10
C SER A 430 -6.53 -0.30 -34.93
N VAL A 431 -5.41 -0.59 -34.25
CA VAL A 431 -4.85 0.24 -33.18
C VAL A 431 -3.41 0.60 -33.50
N VAL A 432 -3.08 1.87 -33.53
CA VAL A 432 -1.71 2.35 -33.73
C VAL A 432 -0.90 2.07 -32.45
N VAL A 433 0.32 1.56 -32.60
CA VAL A 433 1.24 1.35 -31.48
C VAL A 433 1.97 2.66 -31.21
N PRO A 434 1.92 3.22 -29.99
CA PRO A 434 2.70 4.39 -29.62
C PRO A 434 4.18 4.25 -29.95
N ASP A 435 4.81 5.31 -30.44
CA ASP A 435 6.20 5.28 -30.91
C ASP A 435 7.16 4.74 -29.85
N ALA A 436 6.96 5.13 -28.58
CA ALA A 436 7.76 4.65 -27.45
C ALA A 436 7.73 3.13 -27.25
N LEU A 437 6.65 2.45 -27.68
CA LEU A 437 6.49 1.01 -27.54
C LEU A 437 6.95 0.20 -28.76
N ARG A 438 7.14 0.83 -29.95
CA ARG A 438 7.53 0.12 -31.17
C ARG A 438 8.83 -0.71 -31.02
N PRO A 439 9.89 -0.23 -30.34
CA PRO A 439 11.08 -1.05 -30.11
C PRO A 439 10.76 -2.35 -29.34
N TYR A 440 9.91 -2.26 -28.32
CA TYR A 440 9.48 -3.43 -27.51
C TYR A 440 8.49 -4.33 -28.25
N MET A 441 7.81 -3.79 -29.25
CA MET A 441 6.90 -4.52 -30.14
C MET A 441 7.60 -5.06 -31.41
N GLY A 442 8.94 -4.98 -31.48
CA GLY A 442 9.74 -5.44 -32.63
C GLY A 442 9.45 -4.65 -33.91
N GLY A 443 9.23 -3.36 -33.79
CA GLY A 443 8.94 -2.46 -34.90
C GLY A 443 7.49 -2.48 -35.37
N LEU A 444 6.58 -3.21 -34.70
CA LEU A 444 5.15 -3.22 -35.09
C LEU A 444 4.54 -1.83 -34.89
N GLU A 445 4.07 -1.22 -35.97
CA GLU A 445 3.47 0.12 -35.94
C GLU A 445 1.95 0.08 -35.70
N ARG A 446 1.29 -1.03 -36.01
CA ARG A 446 -0.16 -1.14 -35.92
C ARG A 446 -0.61 -2.59 -35.63
N ILE A 447 -1.55 -2.74 -34.73
CA ILE A 447 -2.27 -3.99 -34.48
C ILE A 447 -3.50 -3.98 -35.38
N VAL A 448 -3.63 -4.99 -36.25
CA VAL A 448 -4.73 -5.08 -37.23
C VAL A 448 -5.62 -6.29 -36.96
N PRO A 449 -6.90 -6.24 -37.32
CA PRO A 449 -7.77 -7.43 -37.25
C PRO A 449 -7.17 -8.59 -38.07
N PRO A 450 -7.35 -9.85 -37.62
CA PRO A 450 -6.89 -11.00 -38.38
C PRO A 450 -7.58 -11.03 -39.74
N ASN A 451 -6.80 -11.24 -40.81
CA ASN A 451 -7.30 -11.36 -42.17
C ASN A 451 -8.31 -12.54 -42.22
N GLY A 452 -9.58 -12.25 -42.40
CA GLY A 452 -10.64 -13.28 -42.56
C GLY A 452 -11.90 -13.11 -41.74
N LEU A 453 -11.98 -12.13 -40.81
CA LEU A 453 -13.21 -11.79 -40.11
C LEU A 453 -13.89 -10.54 -40.71
N SER A 454 -14.10 -10.53 -42.03
CA SER A 454 -15.14 -9.68 -42.58
C SER A 454 -16.50 -10.20 -42.11
N ARG A 455 -17.15 -9.42 -41.23
CA ARG A 455 -18.59 -9.41 -40.97
C ARG A 455 -19.25 -10.78 -40.80
N ARG A 456 -19.30 -11.32 -39.60
CA ARG A 456 -20.56 -11.94 -39.19
C ARG A 456 -21.49 -10.77 -38.78
N SER A 457 -22.29 -10.33 -39.77
CA SER A 457 -23.49 -9.54 -39.57
C SER A 457 -24.35 -10.23 -38.54
N ALA A 458 -24.79 -9.48 -37.53
CA ALA A 458 -25.91 -9.88 -36.70
C ALA A 458 -27.12 -10.18 -37.61
N GLU A 459 -27.55 -11.41 -37.64
CA GLU A 459 -28.91 -11.85 -37.85
C GLU A 459 -29.49 -12.39 -36.56
#